data_834cae3d1c81d23100f6fa181b3c4cee
#
_entry.id   834cae3d1c81d23100f6fa181b3c4cee
#
_cell.length_a   1.000
_cell.length_b   1.000
_cell.length_c   1.000
_cell.angle_alpha   90.00
_cell.angle_beta   90.00
_cell.angle_gamma   90.00
#
_symmetry.space_group_name_H-M   'P 1'
#
loop_
_entity.id
_entity.type
_entity.pdbx_description
1 polymer ?
#
loop_
_entity_poly.entity_id
_entity_poly.type
_entity_poly.pdbx_seq_one_letter_code
_entity_poly.pdbx_strand_id
1 'polypeptide(L)'
;MIKIFRAEWRKLRRPTLFFGSLFAVGFVSAMITAFIFILIDAPTGNAKEGAQAMVVTREMLALPEGVMIGFASSGALLGIVALSVFAAQTAQEFSLGTLRNLLVRQPNRIELLMGKYISMITFIALAVVVSLISAIAIAYLLAGNAGVSTTAWRSADAIKAILESYGNVFIAAIGYGTIGMALGIYLRSPISAISIGVGWLLVVENIIAAAWKASMNWLPGQLLSVISNGGENYGAALIKISVTLILLVLSFTYIFKRRDVAN
;
A
#
# COMPACT_ATOMS: atom_id res chain seq x y z
N MET A 1 -18.14 9.01 -16.60
CA MET A 1 -17.53 8.20 -15.50
C MET A 1 -17.47 6.71 -15.84
N ILE A 2 -18.58 5.95 -15.99
CA ILE A 2 -18.57 4.49 -16.19
C ILE A 2 -17.77 4.04 -17.43
N LYS A 3 -17.88 4.76 -18.55
CA LYS A 3 -17.12 4.46 -19.78
C LYS A 3 -15.61 4.58 -19.57
N ILE A 4 -15.17 5.61 -18.83
CA ILE A 4 -13.77 5.84 -18.51
C ILE A 4 -13.27 4.74 -17.58
N PHE A 5 -14.00 4.45 -16.49
CA PHE A 5 -13.67 3.36 -15.58
C PHE A 5 -13.48 2.04 -16.34
N ARG A 6 -14.42 1.65 -17.22
CA ARG A 6 -14.30 0.41 -18.02
C ARG A 6 -13.07 0.42 -18.94
N ALA A 7 -12.70 1.57 -19.50
CA ALA A 7 -11.53 1.69 -20.36
C ALA A 7 -10.24 1.52 -19.56
N GLU A 8 -10.14 2.20 -18.40
CA GLU A 8 -9.00 2.09 -17.50
C GLU A 8 -8.88 0.69 -16.88
N TRP A 9 -10.00 0.11 -16.48
CA TRP A 9 -10.04 -1.25 -15.97
C TRP A 9 -9.52 -2.29 -16.96
N ARG A 10 -9.80 -2.14 -18.28
CA ARG A 10 -9.23 -3.01 -19.31
C ARG A 10 -7.71 -2.90 -19.43
N LYS A 11 -7.14 -1.72 -19.19
CA LYS A 11 -5.67 -1.52 -19.17
C LYS A 11 -5.03 -2.25 -18.00
N LEU A 12 -5.65 -2.18 -16.81
CA LEU A 12 -5.19 -2.86 -15.61
C LEU A 12 -5.30 -4.39 -15.73
N ARG A 13 -6.32 -4.89 -16.44
CA ARG A 13 -6.53 -6.33 -16.69
C ARG A 13 -5.61 -6.96 -17.73
N ARG A 14 -4.57 -6.27 -18.20
CA ARG A 14 -3.53 -6.91 -19.03
C ARG A 14 -2.90 -8.06 -18.25
N PRO A 15 -2.80 -9.29 -18.82
CA PRO A 15 -2.44 -10.49 -18.06
C PRO A 15 -1.14 -10.34 -17.28
N THR A 16 -0.10 -9.79 -17.88
CA THR A 16 1.21 -9.61 -17.26
C THR A 16 1.15 -8.64 -16.05
N LEU A 17 0.46 -7.53 -16.18
CA LEU A 17 0.31 -6.57 -15.09
C LEU A 17 -0.62 -7.13 -14.01
N PHE A 18 -1.77 -7.66 -14.42
CA PHE A 18 -2.81 -8.14 -13.50
C PHE A 18 -2.30 -9.31 -12.66
N PHE A 19 -1.89 -10.40 -13.30
CA PHE A 19 -1.42 -11.57 -12.58
C PHE A 19 -0.05 -11.34 -11.92
N GLY A 20 0.86 -10.59 -12.57
CA GLY A 20 2.16 -10.29 -12.01
C GLY A 20 2.10 -9.47 -10.72
N SER A 21 1.26 -8.42 -10.68
CA SER A 21 1.11 -7.61 -9.45
C SER A 21 0.33 -8.34 -8.36
N LEU A 22 -0.73 -9.10 -8.69
CA LEU A 22 -1.47 -9.89 -7.71
C LEU A 22 -0.59 -11.00 -7.11
N PHE A 23 0.21 -11.68 -7.95
CA PHE A 23 1.17 -12.66 -7.48
C PHE A 23 2.23 -12.01 -6.56
N ALA A 24 2.77 -10.86 -6.97
CA ALA A 24 3.79 -10.16 -6.18
C ALA A 24 3.27 -9.77 -4.79
N VAL A 25 2.07 -9.19 -4.68
CA VAL A 25 1.51 -8.80 -3.36
C VAL A 25 1.16 -10.01 -2.50
N GLY A 26 0.59 -11.07 -3.10
CA GLY A 26 0.30 -12.32 -2.41
C GLY A 26 1.58 -13.00 -1.90
N PHE A 27 2.61 -13.06 -2.75
CA PHE A 27 3.90 -13.65 -2.41
C PHE A 27 4.62 -12.88 -1.30
N VAL A 28 4.66 -11.54 -1.38
CA VAL A 28 5.26 -10.70 -0.34
C VAL A 28 4.57 -10.89 1.00
N SER A 29 3.24 -10.88 1.01
CA SER A 29 2.46 -11.07 2.23
C SER A 29 2.66 -12.48 2.82
N ALA A 30 2.67 -13.51 1.97
CA ALA A 30 2.97 -14.88 2.35
C ALA A 30 4.38 -15.00 2.95
N MET A 31 5.36 -14.38 2.32
CA MET A 31 6.76 -14.41 2.74
C MET A 31 6.96 -13.72 4.10
N ILE A 32 6.38 -12.53 4.30
CA ILE A 32 6.47 -11.82 5.59
C ILE A 32 5.81 -12.65 6.69
N THR A 33 4.61 -13.19 6.42
CA THR A 33 3.93 -14.06 7.38
C THR A 33 4.78 -15.28 7.70
N ALA A 34 5.36 -15.94 6.70
CA ALA A 34 6.24 -17.07 6.91
C ALA A 34 7.47 -16.72 7.77
N PHE A 35 8.11 -15.59 7.50
CA PHE A 35 9.25 -15.12 8.30
C PHE A 35 8.89 -14.93 9.78
N ILE A 36 7.72 -14.35 10.08
CA ILE A 36 7.26 -14.16 11.46
C ILE A 36 7.13 -15.50 12.18
N PHE A 37 6.54 -16.51 11.54
CA PHE A 37 6.35 -17.83 12.15
C PHE A 37 7.63 -18.67 12.23
N ILE A 38 8.53 -18.55 11.26
CA ILE A 38 9.80 -19.30 11.25
C ILE A 38 10.80 -18.72 12.24
N LEU A 39 10.83 -17.39 12.38
CA LEU A 39 11.80 -16.68 13.22
C LEU A 39 11.33 -16.45 14.65
N ILE A 40 10.15 -16.95 15.04
CA ILE A 40 9.58 -16.75 16.37
C ILE A 40 10.50 -17.26 17.51
N ASP A 41 11.29 -18.31 17.25
CA ASP A 41 12.25 -18.89 18.18
C ASP A 41 13.71 -18.50 17.87
N ALA A 42 13.92 -17.67 16.87
CA ALA A 42 15.27 -17.24 16.55
C ALA A 42 15.84 -16.46 17.74
N PRO A 43 17.03 -16.85 18.28
CA PRO A 43 17.63 -16.11 19.37
C PRO A 43 17.81 -14.67 18.92
N THR A 44 17.23 -13.74 19.64
CA THR A 44 17.41 -12.29 19.45
C THR A 44 18.84 -11.88 19.86
N GLY A 45 19.83 -12.62 19.34
CA GLY A 45 21.24 -12.33 19.58
C GLY A 45 21.60 -10.98 19.00
N ASN A 46 21.87 -10.03 19.88
CA ASN A 46 22.44 -8.72 19.56
C ASN A 46 21.67 -7.87 18.54
N ALA A 47 20.36 -7.81 18.64
CA ALA A 47 19.64 -6.69 18.06
C ALA A 47 20.16 -5.43 18.77
N LYS A 48 21.12 -4.75 18.14
CA LYS A 48 21.61 -3.44 18.57
C LYS A 48 20.38 -2.57 18.81
N GLU A 49 20.35 -1.83 19.89
CA GLU A 49 19.31 -0.92 20.40
C GLU A 49 18.83 0.15 19.38
N GLY A 50 18.67 -0.18 18.14
CA GLY A 50 18.23 0.71 17.06
C GLY A 50 17.24 0.10 16.08
N ALA A 51 17.11 -1.21 16.03
CA ALA A 51 16.07 -1.84 15.25
C ALA A 51 14.89 -2.12 16.19
N GLN A 52 13.81 -1.38 16.08
CA GLN A 52 12.50 -1.72 16.64
C GLN A 52 11.95 -2.92 15.87
N ALA A 53 12.62 -4.06 15.96
CA ALA A 53 12.04 -5.32 15.56
C ALA A 53 10.93 -5.60 16.58
N MET A 54 9.67 -5.55 16.14
CA MET A 54 8.54 -5.98 16.94
C MET A 54 8.83 -7.43 17.32
N VAL A 55 9.13 -7.68 18.61
CA VAL A 55 9.35 -9.02 19.10
C VAL A 55 7.97 -9.68 19.15
N VAL A 56 7.65 -10.43 18.11
CA VAL A 56 6.40 -11.18 18.04
C VAL A 56 6.60 -12.45 18.86
N THR A 57 5.79 -12.62 19.91
CA THR A 57 5.81 -13.81 20.77
C THR A 57 4.74 -14.82 20.33
N ARG A 58 4.90 -16.10 20.73
CA ARG A 58 3.87 -17.12 20.50
C ARG A 58 2.54 -16.76 21.12
N GLU A 59 2.56 -16.13 22.28
CA GLU A 59 1.36 -15.68 22.98
C GLU A 59 0.60 -14.63 22.16
N MET A 60 1.32 -13.67 21.57
CA MET A 60 0.72 -12.67 20.68
C MET A 60 0.10 -13.31 19.43
N LEU A 61 0.76 -14.30 18.84
CA LEU A 61 0.23 -15.02 17.67
C LEU A 61 -0.97 -15.90 18.04
N ALA A 62 -1.07 -16.38 19.27
CA ALA A 62 -2.22 -17.17 19.72
C ALA A 62 -3.48 -16.33 19.99
N LEU A 63 -3.38 -14.99 20.06
CA LEU A 63 -4.51 -14.08 20.20
C LEU A 63 -5.37 -14.05 18.91
N PRO A 64 -6.64 -13.59 18.97
CA PRO A 64 -7.50 -13.43 17.80
C PRO A 64 -6.85 -12.57 16.69
N GLU A 65 -6.13 -11.51 17.05
CA GLU A 65 -5.42 -10.63 16.11
C GLU A 65 -4.17 -11.28 15.53
N GLY A 66 -3.64 -12.34 16.15
CA GLY A 66 -2.39 -12.99 15.75
C GLY A 66 -2.37 -13.48 14.31
N VAL A 67 -3.52 -13.93 13.79
CA VAL A 67 -3.67 -14.34 12.39
C VAL A 67 -3.41 -13.20 11.40
N MET A 68 -3.54 -11.93 11.84
CA MET A 68 -3.39 -10.74 11.00
C MET A 68 -2.02 -10.07 11.10
N ILE A 69 -1.17 -10.43 12.05
CA ILE A 69 0.13 -9.77 12.28
C ILE A 69 0.99 -9.78 11.01
N GLY A 70 1.07 -10.91 10.32
CA GLY A 70 1.82 -11.03 9.07
C GLY A 70 1.25 -10.17 7.93
N PHE A 71 -0.07 -10.15 7.79
CA PHE A 71 -0.75 -9.31 6.81
C PHE A 71 -0.55 -7.81 7.09
N ALA A 72 -0.79 -7.35 8.32
CA ALA A 72 -0.61 -5.96 8.71
C ALA A 72 0.85 -5.50 8.51
N SER A 73 1.82 -6.34 8.90
CA SER A 73 3.25 -6.08 8.69
C SER A 73 3.64 -5.98 7.21
N SER A 74 2.91 -6.67 6.31
CA SER A 74 3.13 -6.57 4.87
C SER A 74 2.58 -5.27 4.25
N GLY A 75 1.76 -4.51 4.99
CA GLY A 75 1.02 -3.37 4.51
C GLY A 75 1.88 -2.27 3.88
N ALA A 76 3.05 -1.98 4.44
CA ALA A 76 3.97 -0.98 3.88
C ALA A 76 4.52 -1.41 2.51
N LEU A 77 4.94 -2.68 2.34
CA LEU A 77 5.42 -3.20 1.05
C LEU A 77 4.29 -3.30 0.02
N LEU A 78 3.10 -3.66 0.45
CA LEU A 78 1.89 -3.63 -0.38
C LEU A 78 1.58 -2.21 -0.83
N GLY A 79 1.77 -1.23 0.05
CA GLY A 79 1.69 0.20 -0.26
C GLY A 79 2.68 0.64 -1.34
N ILE A 80 3.91 0.14 -1.33
CA ILE A 80 4.91 0.40 -2.37
C ILE A 80 4.45 -0.14 -3.73
N VAL A 81 3.84 -1.33 -3.76
CA VAL A 81 3.25 -1.86 -5.00
C VAL A 81 2.11 -0.96 -5.48
N ALA A 82 1.24 -0.49 -4.58
CA ALA A 82 0.17 0.45 -4.91
C ALA A 82 0.74 1.76 -5.49
N LEU A 83 1.75 2.35 -4.84
CA LEU A 83 2.46 3.52 -5.35
C LEU A 83 2.97 3.29 -6.76
N SER A 84 3.66 2.16 -6.98
CA SER A 84 4.26 1.83 -8.27
C SER A 84 3.22 1.67 -9.38
N VAL A 85 2.10 0.99 -9.10
CA VAL A 85 1.00 0.82 -10.06
C VAL A 85 0.37 2.16 -10.42
N PHE A 86 0.07 3.01 -9.42
CA PHE A 86 -0.54 4.32 -9.66
C PHE A 86 0.41 5.25 -10.41
N ALA A 87 1.69 5.28 -10.02
CA ALA A 87 2.72 6.06 -10.70
C ALA A 87 2.88 5.63 -12.17
N ALA A 88 3.04 4.33 -12.41
CA ALA A 88 3.23 3.78 -13.74
C ALA A 88 2.03 4.06 -14.65
N GLN A 89 0.81 3.72 -14.20
CA GLN A 89 -0.42 3.89 -14.99
C GLN A 89 -0.71 5.36 -15.31
N THR A 90 -0.31 6.27 -14.43
CA THR A 90 -0.50 7.70 -14.64
C THR A 90 0.58 8.29 -15.55
N ALA A 91 1.86 8.03 -15.25
CA ALA A 91 2.98 8.60 -15.99
C ALA A 91 3.10 8.02 -17.41
N GLN A 92 2.69 6.78 -17.65
CA GLN A 92 2.77 6.12 -18.95
C GLN A 92 1.98 6.86 -20.02
N GLU A 93 0.86 7.50 -19.70
CA GLU A 93 0.07 8.26 -20.67
C GLU A 93 0.77 9.54 -21.15
N PHE A 94 1.58 10.12 -20.29
CA PHE A 94 2.42 11.25 -20.65
C PHE A 94 3.60 10.80 -21.51
N SER A 95 4.31 9.74 -21.09
CA SER A 95 5.51 9.26 -21.79
C SER A 95 5.22 8.66 -23.18
N LEU A 96 4.03 8.07 -23.38
CA LEU A 96 3.59 7.51 -24.66
C LEU A 96 2.81 8.54 -25.53
N GLY A 97 2.61 9.78 -25.06
CA GLY A 97 1.85 10.80 -25.78
C GLY A 97 0.36 10.48 -25.99
N THR A 98 -0.15 9.44 -25.31
CA THR A 98 -1.54 8.98 -25.48
C THR A 98 -2.57 9.89 -24.79
N LEU A 99 -2.13 10.72 -23.85
CA LEU A 99 -2.98 11.65 -23.10
C LEU A 99 -3.75 12.61 -24.03
N ARG A 100 -3.11 13.11 -25.10
CA ARG A 100 -3.75 13.98 -26.10
C ARG A 100 -4.95 13.29 -26.74
N ASN A 101 -4.79 12.04 -27.17
CA ASN A 101 -5.86 11.27 -27.80
C ASN A 101 -7.02 10.96 -26.83
N LEU A 102 -6.70 10.77 -25.54
CA LEU A 102 -7.70 10.59 -24.50
C LEU A 102 -8.52 11.87 -24.28
N LEU A 103 -7.87 13.02 -24.24
CA LEU A 103 -8.54 14.33 -24.04
C LEU A 103 -9.41 14.76 -25.23
N VAL A 104 -9.07 14.36 -26.46
CA VAL A 104 -9.94 14.58 -27.62
C VAL A 104 -11.25 13.79 -27.46
N ARG A 105 -11.19 12.56 -26.93
CA ARG A 105 -12.38 11.71 -26.71
C ARG A 105 -13.16 12.09 -25.47
N GLN A 106 -12.46 12.64 -24.46
CA GLN A 106 -13.00 12.98 -23.15
C GLN A 106 -12.43 14.34 -22.71
N PRO A 107 -13.08 15.45 -23.10
CA PRO A 107 -12.57 16.79 -22.84
C PRO A 107 -12.57 17.18 -21.36
N ASN A 108 -13.41 16.50 -20.54
CA ASN A 108 -13.45 16.74 -19.11
C ASN A 108 -12.26 16.04 -18.40
N ARG A 109 -11.20 16.83 -18.18
CA ARG A 109 -9.95 16.36 -17.55
C ARG A 109 -10.13 15.81 -16.14
N ILE A 110 -11.04 16.41 -15.35
CA ILE A 110 -11.32 15.95 -13.98
C ILE A 110 -12.01 14.60 -14.01
N GLU A 111 -13.00 14.43 -14.89
CA GLU A 111 -13.71 13.17 -15.03
C GLU A 111 -12.79 12.03 -15.48
N LEU A 112 -11.82 12.33 -16.38
CA LEU A 112 -10.79 11.38 -16.80
C LEU A 112 -9.92 10.95 -15.61
N LEU A 113 -9.44 11.92 -14.82
CA LEU A 113 -8.58 11.69 -13.67
C LEU A 113 -9.30 10.86 -12.59
N MET A 114 -10.55 11.22 -12.28
CA MET A 114 -11.38 10.51 -11.29
C MET A 114 -11.70 9.07 -11.75
N GLY A 115 -12.06 8.88 -13.02
CA GLY A 115 -12.31 7.54 -13.55
C GLY A 115 -11.09 6.63 -13.48
N LYS A 116 -9.90 7.18 -13.75
CA LYS A 116 -8.63 6.49 -13.59
C LYS A 116 -8.36 6.14 -12.11
N TYR A 117 -8.52 7.12 -11.21
CA TYR A 117 -8.29 6.94 -9.79
C TYR A 117 -9.19 5.84 -9.20
N ILE A 118 -10.50 5.86 -9.51
CA ILE A 118 -11.44 4.84 -9.05
C ILE A 118 -11.09 3.45 -9.57
N SER A 119 -10.65 3.33 -10.83
CA SER A 119 -10.26 2.03 -11.39
C SER A 119 -9.02 1.45 -10.71
N MET A 120 -8.04 2.32 -10.36
CA MET A 120 -6.85 1.91 -9.61
C MET A 120 -7.18 1.53 -8.16
N ILE A 121 -8.08 2.27 -7.47
CA ILE A 121 -8.58 1.90 -6.13
C ILE A 121 -9.24 0.51 -6.16
N THR A 122 -10.10 0.25 -7.17
CA THR A 122 -10.74 -1.06 -7.31
C THR A 122 -9.72 -2.19 -7.50
N PHE A 123 -8.67 -1.91 -8.27
CA PHE A 123 -7.58 -2.88 -8.46
C PHE A 123 -6.83 -3.15 -7.16
N ILE A 124 -6.51 -2.11 -6.37
CA ILE A 124 -5.84 -2.25 -5.08
C ILE A 124 -6.74 -2.98 -4.08
N ALA A 125 -8.05 -2.74 -4.07
CA ALA A 125 -8.97 -3.51 -3.22
C ALA A 125 -8.84 -5.02 -3.47
N LEU A 126 -8.78 -5.44 -4.75
CA LEU A 126 -8.56 -6.83 -5.12
C LEU A 126 -7.17 -7.32 -4.68
N ALA A 127 -6.13 -6.52 -4.87
CA ALA A 127 -4.77 -6.87 -4.46
C ALA A 127 -4.65 -7.08 -2.94
N VAL A 128 -5.31 -6.23 -2.14
CA VAL A 128 -5.36 -6.37 -0.68
C VAL A 128 -6.10 -7.65 -0.27
N VAL A 129 -7.19 -8.02 -0.96
CA VAL A 129 -7.88 -9.31 -0.71
C VAL A 129 -6.96 -10.50 -1.01
N VAL A 130 -6.23 -10.48 -2.11
CA VAL A 130 -5.28 -11.56 -2.46
C VAL A 130 -4.18 -11.66 -1.41
N SER A 131 -3.62 -10.52 -0.99
CA SER A 131 -2.61 -10.44 0.06
C SER A 131 -3.12 -11.01 1.40
N LEU A 132 -4.34 -10.63 1.79
CA LEU A 132 -5.01 -11.12 3.00
C LEU A 132 -5.17 -12.65 2.98
N ILE A 133 -5.72 -13.19 1.89
CA ILE A 133 -5.91 -14.64 1.75
C ILE A 133 -4.57 -15.37 1.82
N SER A 134 -3.54 -14.86 1.15
CA SER A 134 -2.21 -15.45 1.17
C SER A 134 -1.59 -15.47 2.58
N ALA A 135 -1.71 -14.36 3.33
CA ALA A 135 -1.22 -14.27 4.71
C ALA A 135 -1.94 -15.24 5.64
N ILE A 136 -3.28 -15.28 5.59
CA ILE A 136 -4.08 -16.21 6.40
C ILE A 136 -3.70 -17.66 6.08
N ALA A 137 -3.60 -18.02 4.80
CA ALA A 137 -3.24 -19.37 4.39
C ALA A 137 -1.89 -19.82 4.97
N ILE A 138 -0.87 -18.96 4.88
CA ILE A 138 0.47 -19.24 5.43
C ILE A 138 0.45 -19.29 6.96
N ALA A 139 -0.29 -18.38 7.62
CA ALA A 139 -0.43 -18.39 9.07
C ALA A 139 -0.99 -19.74 9.57
N TYR A 140 -2.08 -20.23 8.96
CA TYR A 140 -2.64 -21.53 9.32
C TYR A 140 -1.72 -22.70 9.00
N LEU A 141 -0.98 -22.66 7.90
CA LEU A 141 -0.03 -23.72 7.51
C LEU A 141 1.14 -23.84 8.50
N LEU A 142 1.63 -22.71 9.02
CA LEU A 142 2.84 -22.68 9.87
C LEU A 142 2.53 -22.69 11.36
N ALA A 143 1.30 -22.36 11.78
CA ALA A 143 0.92 -22.29 13.19
C ALA A 143 1.25 -23.56 13.98
N GLY A 144 0.96 -24.75 13.41
CA GLY A 144 1.24 -26.03 14.03
C GLY A 144 2.73 -26.25 14.28
N ASN A 145 3.57 -25.96 13.30
CA ASN A 145 5.03 -26.09 13.40
C ASN A 145 5.63 -25.10 14.38
N ALA A 146 5.05 -23.90 14.48
CA ALA A 146 5.46 -22.86 15.42
C ALA A 146 4.93 -23.05 16.85
N GLY A 147 4.11 -24.10 17.10
CA GLY A 147 3.50 -24.34 18.39
C GLY A 147 2.48 -23.28 18.82
N VAL A 148 1.85 -22.60 17.84
CA VAL A 148 0.85 -21.56 18.06
C VAL A 148 -0.56 -22.16 18.04
N SER A 149 -1.35 -21.90 19.10
CA SER A 149 -2.75 -22.32 19.16
C SER A 149 -3.62 -21.47 18.21
N THR A 150 -4.36 -22.14 17.32
CA THR A 150 -5.26 -21.47 16.37
C THR A 150 -6.70 -21.37 16.86
N THR A 151 -6.97 -21.78 18.12
CA THR A 151 -8.34 -21.83 18.65
C THR A 151 -9.02 -20.46 18.66
N ALA A 152 -8.29 -19.42 19.06
CA ALA A 152 -8.80 -18.05 19.11
C ALA A 152 -9.05 -17.45 17.71
N TRP A 153 -8.39 -17.96 16.66
CA TRP A 153 -8.53 -17.47 15.28
C TRP A 153 -9.90 -17.76 14.64
N ARG A 154 -10.72 -18.60 15.29
CA ARG A 154 -12.09 -18.93 14.86
C ARG A 154 -13.15 -18.17 15.65
N SER A 155 -12.75 -17.25 16.52
CA SER A 155 -13.65 -16.44 17.32
C SER A 155 -14.27 -15.28 16.50
N ALA A 156 -15.32 -14.67 17.02
CA ALA A 156 -15.91 -13.46 16.46
C ALA A 156 -14.92 -12.29 16.49
N ASP A 157 -14.06 -12.23 17.51
CA ASP A 157 -13.03 -11.19 17.62
C ASP A 157 -11.97 -11.32 16.53
N ALA A 158 -11.63 -12.53 16.09
CA ALA A 158 -10.74 -12.73 14.96
C ALA A 158 -11.36 -12.22 13.65
N ILE A 159 -12.66 -12.42 13.43
CA ILE A 159 -13.36 -11.87 12.26
C ILE A 159 -13.31 -10.33 12.28
N LYS A 160 -13.53 -9.74 13.45
CA LYS A 160 -13.40 -8.28 13.62
C LYS A 160 -12.00 -7.81 13.31
N ALA A 161 -10.97 -8.47 13.85
CA ALA A 161 -9.56 -8.15 13.58
C ALA A 161 -9.21 -8.26 12.09
N ILE A 162 -9.76 -9.26 11.37
CA ILE A 162 -9.60 -9.41 9.92
C ILE A 162 -10.18 -8.22 9.17
N LEU A 163 -11.39 -7.79 9.51
CA LEU A 163 -12.05 -6.66 8.84
C LEU A 163 -11.35 -5.33 9.13
N GLU A 164 -10.93 -5.10 10.36
CA GLU A 164 -10.17 -3.91 10.77
C GLU A 164 -8.81 -3.86 10.06
N SER A 165 -8.05 -4.95 10.07
CA SER A 165 -6.75 -5.04 9.39
C SER A 165 -6.89 -4.85 7.89
N TYR A 166 -7.92 -5.45 7.25
CA TYR A 166 -8.21 -5.22 5.84
C TYR A 166 -8.47 -3.73 5.56
N GLY A 167 -9.31 -3.09 6.35
CA GLY A 167 -9.63 -1.67 6.22
C GLY A 167 -8.39 -0.79 6.37
N ASN A 168 -7.57 -1.06 7.38
CA ASN A 168 -6.36 -0.32 7.66
C ASN A 168 -5.33 -0.42 6.54
N VAL A 169 -5.04 -1.64 6.08
CA VAL A 169 -4.10 -1.87 4.97
C VAL A 169 -4.64 -1.28 3.67
N PHE A 170 -5.94 -1.37 3.42
CA PHE A 170 -6.57 -0.79 2.23
C PHE A 170 -6.47 0.75 2.22
N ILE A 171 -6.78 1.41 3.35
CA ILE A 171 -6.64 2.87 3.50
C ILE A 171 -5.18 3.29 3.29
N ALA A 172 -4.23 2.59 3.91
CA ALA A 172 -2.82 2.86 3.73
C ALA A 172 -2.39 2.69 2.26
N ALA A 173 -2.82 1.62 1.60
CA ALA A 173 -2.50 1.36 0.20
C ALA A 173 -3.06 2.44 -0.75
N ILE A 174 -4.26 2.97 -0.48
CA ILE A 174 -4.81 4.14 -1.21
C ILE A 174 -3.93 5.37 -1.00
N GLY A 175 -3.47 5.61 0.22
CA GLY A 175 -2.55 6.72 0.53
C GLY A 175 -1.26 6.64 -0.27
N TYR A 176 -0.58 5.50 -0.24
CA TYR A 176 0.62 5.26 -1.05
C TYR A 176 0.35 5.40 -2.55
N GLY A 177 -0.77 4.85 -3.04
CA GLY A 177 -1.20 4.98 -4.42
C GLY A 177 -1.42 6.44 -4.83
N THR A 178 -2.04 7.24 -3.97
CA THR A 178 -2.28 8.68 -4.22
C THR A 178 -0.97 9.44 -4.36
N ILE A 179 0.03 9.14 -3.51
CA ILE A 179 1.38 9.69 -3.64
C ILE A 179 2.00 9.28 -4.99
N GLY A 180 1.87 7.99 -5.36
CA GLY A 180 2.33 7.49 -6.66
C GLY A 180 1.68 8.20 -7.84
N MET A 181 0.37 8.43 -7.80
CA MET A 181 -0.34 9.17 -8.84
C MET A 181 0.15 10.61 -8.96
N ALA A 182 0.37 11.31 -7.85
CA ALA A 182 0.92 12.65 -7.84
C ALA A 182 2.30 12.70 -8.50
N LEU A 183 3.20 11.78 -8.11
CA LEU A 183 4.52 11.66 -8.72
C LEU A 183 4.44 11.36 -10.22
N GLY A 184 3.51 10.50 -10.64
CA GLY A 184 3.27 10.21 -12.06
C GLY A 184 2.86 11.44 -12.87
N ILE A 185 2.01 12.32 -12.29
CA ILE A 185 1.58 13.57 -12.93
C ILE A 185 2.72 14.59 -12.95
N TYR A 186 3.51 14.70 -11.89
CA TYR A 186 4.57 15.68 -11.79
C TYR A 186 5.76 15.35 -12.69
N LEU A 187 6.23 14.09 -12.64
CA LEU A 187 7.45 13.64 -13.30
C LEU A 187 7.23 13.15 -14.73
N ARG A 188 6.02 12.78 -15.12
CA ARG A 188 5.64 12.30 -16.47
C ARG A 188 6.44 11.10 -16.99
N SER A 189 7.24 10.49 -16.16
CA SER A 189 8.07 9.33 -16.45
C SER A 189 7.77 8.22 -15.44
N PRO A 190 7.35 7.04 -15.87
CA PRO A 190 7.07 5.92 -14.96
C PRO A 190 8.30 5.54 -14.12
N ILE A 191 9.47 5.47 -14.75
CA ILE A 191 10.71 5.08 -14.07
C ILE A 191 11.06 6.10 -12.99
N SER A 192 11.08 7.40 -13.33
CA SER A 192 11.40 8.45 -12.35
C SER A 192 10.39 8.53 -11.22
N ALA A 193 9.08 8.38 -11.50
CA ALA A 193 8.03 8.44 -10.49
C ALA A 193 8.13 7.28 -9.50
N ILE A 194 8.37 6.06 -9.98
CA ILE A 194 8.54 4.88 -9.13
C ILE A 194 9.84 5.00 -8.32
N SER A 195 10.97 5.28 -8.99
CA SER A 195 12.28 5.31 -8.32
C SER A 195 12.35 6.37 -7.23
N ILE A 196 11.84 7.58 -7.49
CA ILE A 196 11.80 8.66 -6.50
C ILE A 196 10.83 8.32 -5.37
N GLY A 197 9.63 7.81 -5.69
CA GLY A 197 8.66 7.44 -4.67
C GLY A 197 9.14 6.33 -3.76
N VAL A 198 9.65 5.24 -4.33
CA VAL A 198 10.19 4.10 -3.58
C VAL A 198 11.45 4.50 -2.80
N GLY A 199 12.38 5.21 -3.43
CA GLY A 199 13.60 5.71 -2.77
C GLY A 199 13.28 6.64 -1.60
N TRP A 200 12.29 7.53 -1.74
CA TRP A 200 11.85 8.39 -0.66
C TRP A 200 11.29 7.57 0.52
N LEU A 201 10.33 6.70 0.26
CA LEU A 201 9.63 5.94 1.31
C LEU A 201 10.52 4.91 2.01
N LEU A 202 11.36 4.19 1.25
CA LEU A 202 12.20 3.13 1.82
C LEU A 202 13.52 3.63 2.40
N VAL A 203 14.09 4.68 1.84
CA VAL A 203 15.43 5.13 2.22
C VAL A 203 15.37 6.45 2.95
N VAL A 204 14.87 7.51 2.31
CA VAL A 204 14.96 8.86 2.84
C VAL A 204 14.16 9.01 4.14
N GLU A 205 12.91 8.55 4.18
CA GLU A 205 12.09 8.65 5.39
C GLU A 205 12.68 7.86 6.55
N ASN A 206 13.25 6.68 6.30
CA ASN A 206 13.85 5.88 7.36
C ASN A 206 15.15 6.52 7.91
N ILE A 207 15.96 7.15 7.05
CA ILE A 207 17.13 7.91 7.50
C ILE A 207 16.70 9.11 8.34
N ILE A 208 15.71 9.88 7.89
CA ILE A 208 15.19 11.03 8.64
C ILE A 208 14.61 10.58 9.98
N ALA A 209 13.81 9.51 9.99
CA ALA A 209 13.22 8.97 11.21
C ALA A 209 14.28 8.48 12.22
N ALA A 210 15.35 7.88 11.74
CA ALA A 210 16.48 7.46 12.58
C ALA A 210 17.25 8.64 13.17
N ALA A 211 17.46 9.70 12.38
CA ALA A 211 18.16 10.91 12.83
C ALA A 211 17.29 11.81 13.72
N TRP A 212 15.99 11.85 13.46
CA TRP A 212 15.05 12.74 14.16
C TRP A 212 13.74 12.01 14.44
N LYS A 213 13.63 11.37 15.60
CA LYS A 213 12.47 10.56 16.02
C LYS A 213 11.12 11.29 15.91
N ALA A 214 11.08 12.60 16.22
CA ALA A 214 9.83 13.38 16.12
C ALA A 214 9.29 13.47 14.69
N SER A 215 10.12 13.28 13.65
CA SER A 215 9.71 13.31 12.24
C SER A 215 8.77 12.16 11.87
N MET A 216 8.81 11.03 12.59
CA MET A 216 7.91 9.89 12.40
C MET A 216 6.43 10.29 12.43
N ASN A 217 6.10 11.33 13.18
CA ASN A 217 4.73 11.85 13.30
C ASN A 217 4.29 12.76 12.14
N TRP A 218 5.15 12.98 11.14
CA TRP A 218 4.90 13.89 10.02
C TRP A 218 5.20 13.28 8.65
N LEU A 219 6.09 12.30 8.59
CA LEU A 219 6.48 11.65 7.34
C LEU A 219 5.34 10.79 6.80
N PRO A 220 4.93 10.98 5.52
CA PRO A 220 3.77 10.29 4.95
C PRO A 220 3.87 8.77 5.00
N GLY A 221 5.02 8.18 4.70
CA GLY A 221 5.21 6.73 4.75
C GLY A 221 5.15 6.18 6.17
N GLN A 222 5.68 6.91 7.16
CA GLN A 222 5.59 6.52 8.57
C GLN A 222 4.14 6.57 9.07
N LEU A 223 3.38 7.63 8.74
CA LEU A 223 1.97 7.74 9.08
C LEU A 223 1.14 6.63 8.44
N LEU A 224 1.38 6.31 7.17
CA LEU A 224 0.70 5.22 6.48
C LEU A 224 1.06 3.85 7.05
N SER A 225 2.30 3.66 7.52
CA SER A 225 2.72 2.45 8.22
C SER A 225 1.99 2.29 9.57
N VAL A 226 1.84 3.37 10.35
CA VAL A 226 1.04 3.36 11.60
C VAL A 226 -0.41 2.96 11.30
N ILE A 227 -1.00 3.48 10.22
CA ILE A 227 -2.38 3.14 9.82
C ILE A 227 -2.48 1.65 9.43
N SER A 228 -1.56 1.13 8.61
CA SER A 228 -1.62 -0.26 8.16
C SER A 228 -1.52 -1.27 9.31
N ASN A 229 -0.74 -0.94 10.35
CA ASN A 229 -0.55 -1.79 11.51
C ASN A 229 -1.59 -1.59 12.64
N GLY A 230 -2.47 -0.59 12.54
CA GLY A 230 -3.41 -0.27 13.62
C GLY A 230 -2.72 0.21 14.91
N GLY A 231 -1.56 0.87 14.79
CA GLY A 231 -0.70 1.23 15.92
C GLY A 231 -1.25 2.34 16.81
N GLU A 232 -0.52 2.63 17.88
CA GLU A 232 -0.79 3.77 18.74
C GLU A 232 -0.84 5.08 17.93
N ASN A 233 -1.71 6.00 18.33
CA ASN A 233 -1.97 7.26 17.62
C ASN A 233 -2.61 7.13 16.22
N TYR A 234 -3.26 5.99 15.92
CA TYR A 234 -3.96 5.75 14.66
C TYR A 234 -4.84 6.93 14.22
N GLY A 235 -5.69 7.46 15.11
CA GLY A 235 -6.57 8.59 14.81
C GLY A 235 -5.81 9.86 14.42
N ALA A 236 -4.74 10.18 15.12
CA ALA A 236 -3.89 11.32 14.80
C ALA A 236 -3.16 11.13 13.47
N ALA A 237 -2.66 9.93 13.20
CA ALA A 237 -2.03 9.58 11.92
C ALA A 237 -3.02 9.71 10.76
N LEU A 238 -4.26 9.21 10.95
CA LEU A 238 -5.32 9.29 9.95
C LEU A 238 -5.67 10.74 9.59
N ILE A 239 -5.83 11.61 10.58
CA ILE A 239 -6.12 13.04 10.34
C ILE A 239 -4.97 13.70 9.57
N LYS A 240 -3.73 13.54 10.02
CA LYS A 240 -2.55 14.18 9.40
C LYS A 240 -2.38 13.72 7.94
N ILE A 241 -2.44 12.39 7.71
CA ILE A 241 -2.28 11.88 6.34
C ILE A 241 -3.45 12.29 5.45
N SER A 242 -4.68 12.32 5.97
CA SER A 242 -5.84 12.76 5.19
C SER A 242 -5.69 14.20 4.72
N VAL A 243 -5.26 15.11 5.60
CA VAL A 243 -4.96 16.51 5.23
C VAL A 243 -3.88 16.56 4.16
N THR A 244 -2.78 15.82 4.35
CA THR A 244 -1.67 15.77 3.38
C THR A 244 -2.14 15.25 2.02
N LEU A 245 -2.93 14.17 2.00
CA LEU A 245 -3.44 13.58 0.75
C LEU A 245 -4.45 14.50 0.06
N ILE A 246 -5.32 15.22 0.80
CA ILE A 246 -6.24 16.19 0.24
C ILE A 246 -5.47 17.33 -0.44
N LEU A 247 -4.47 17.89 0.23
CA LEU A 247 -3.63 18.94 -0.35
C LEU A 247 -2.89 18.44 -1.59
N LEU A 248 -2.40 17.21 -1.57
CA LEU A 248 -1.74 16.57 -2.70
C LEU A 248 -2.70 16.38 -3.88
N VAL A 249 -3.92 15.89 -3.62
CA VAL A 249 -4.97 15.72 -4.65
C VAL A 249 -5.36 17.06 -5.27
N LEU A 250 -5.54 18.10 -4.47
CA LEU A 250 -5.84 19.44 -4.97
C LEU A 250 -4.70 19.98 -5.85
N SER A 251 -3.46 19.81 -5.39
CA SER A 251 -2.26 20.26 -6.11
C SER A 251 -2.12 19.57 -7.47
N PHE A 252 -2.14 18.24 -7.51
CA PHE A 252 -1.97 17.54 -8.78
C PHE A 252 -3.19 17.72 -9.73
N THR A 253 -4.40 17.87 -9.21
CA THR A 253 -5.59 18.14 -9.99
C THR A 253 -5.51 19.54 -10.64
N TYR A 254 -5.06 20.54 -9.87
CA TYR A 254 -4.82 21.89 -10.38
C TYR A 254 -3.78 21.91 -11.49
N ILE A 255 -2.64 21.25 -11.27
CA ILE A 255 -1.58 21.14 -12.27
C ILE A 255 -2.07 20.42 -13.52
N PHE A 256 -2.78 19.30 -13.36
CA PHE A 256 -3.34 18.53 -14.48
C PHE A 256 -4.33 19.35 -15.32
N LYS A 257 -5.14 20.20 -14.65
CA LYS A 257 -6.12 21.06 -15.31
C LYS A 257 -5.45 22.17 -16.14
N ARG A 258 -4.37 22.77 -15.62
CA ARG A 258 -3.69 23.91 -16.26
C ARG A 258 -2.62 23.54 -17.29
N ARG A 259 -2.16 22.30 -17.27
CA ARG A 259 -1.08 21.88 -18.19
C ARG A 259 -1.57 21.82 -19.63
N ASP A 260 -0.83 22.52 -20.50
CA ASP A 260 -0.93 22.32 -21.94
C ASP A 260 -0.42 20.92 -22.30
N VAL A 261 -1.21 20.20 -23.12
CA VAL A 261 -0.91 18.85 -23.62
C VAL A 261 -0.34 18.92 -25.05
N ALA A 262 -0.11 20.14 -25.53
CA ALA A 262 0.35 20.40 -26.91
C ALA A 262 1.87 20.28 -27.09
N ASN A 263 2.66 20.24 -26.03
CA ASN A 263 4.12 20.08 -26.04
C ASN A 263 4.57 18.84 -25.29
#